data_8b0aed7eed46fbc291312d271242e3f6
#
_entry.id   8b0aed7eed46fbc291312d271242e3f6
#
_cell.length_a   1.000
_cell.length_b   1.000
_cell.length_c   1.000
_cell.angle_alpha   90.00
_cell.angle_beta   90.00
_cell.angle_gamma   90.00
#
_symmetry.space_group_name_H-M   'P 1'
#
loop_
_entity.id
_entity.type
_entity.pdbx_description
1 polymer ?
#
loop_
_entity_poly.entity_id
_entity_poly.type
_entity_poly.pdbx_seq_one_letter_code
_entity_poly.pdbx_strand_id
1 'polypeptide(L)'
;MNIMHPYIIAKKYINNCMRQHVNPLSSNFNQIERIPSLSEMFGNSKLNLHLDIGSAAGEFLFDLALVNTSWNYLGIEIREKLVKNAKLKVLEGEIQNLYFLFGNANNIFKNVQSKFIIKNLKSISFNFPDPWFKKRHFKRRVIQPEFIDMLSNSLQKGTLIFIKTDVKDLFDYMDCTISVSYTHLTLPTKA
;
A
#
# COMPACT_ATOMS: atom_id res chain seq x y z
N MET A 1 8.74 8.32 29.71
CA MET A 1 9.00 8.21 28.27
C MET A 1 8.31 6.92 27.83
N ASN A 2 7.00 7.03 27.52
CA ASN A 2 6.15 5.87 27.20
C ASN A 2 6.20 5.59 25.70
N ILE A 3 6.80 4.47 25.35
CA ILE A 3 6.76 3.91 23.99
C ILE A 3 5.36 3.30 23.83
N MET A 4 4.47 4.02 23.15
CA MET A 4 3.19 3.47 22.75
C MET A 4 3.43 2.43 21.63
N HIS A 5 3.32 1.14 21.98
CA HIS A 5 3.12 0.08 21.00
C HIS A 5 1.74 0.28 20.33
N PRO A 6 1.66 0.27 19.01
CA PRO A 6 0.36 0.29 18.35
C PRO A 6 -0.34 -1.05 18.58
N TYR A 7 -1.38 -1.05 19.39
CA TYR A 7 -2.27 -2.20 19.55
C TYR A 7 -2.98 -2.48 18.24
N ILE A 8 -2.61 -3.57 17.59
CA ILE A 8 -3.37 -4.12 16.47
C ILE A 8 -4.59 -4.80 17.04
N ILE A 9 -5.74 -4.14 16.95
CA ILE A 9 -7.04 -4.80 17.23
C ILE A 9 -7.33 -5.74 16.05
N ALA A 10 -7.01 -7.01 16.21
CA ALA A 10 -7.36 -8.05 15.25
C ALA A 10 -8.85 -8.37 15.44
N LYS A 11 -9.74 -7.61 14.81
CA LYS A 11 -11.13 -8.06 14.61
C LYS A 11 -11.13 -9.15 13.54
N LYS A 12 -11.60 -10.34 13.93
CA LYS A 12 -11.75 -11.51 13.06
C LYS A 12 -12.97 -11.28 12.16
N TYR A 13 -12.76 -10.66 10.99
CA TYR A 13 -13.81 -10.59 9.98
C TYR A 13 -13.85 -11.89 9.18
N ILE A 14 -14.78 -12.76 9.51
CA ILE A 14 -15.13 -13.93 8.69
C ILE A 14 -16.15 -13.43 7.66
N ASN A 15 -15.68 -12.88 6.56
CA ASN A 15 -16.50 -12.69 5.38
C ASN A 15 -16.09 -13.75 4.35
N ASN A 16 -17.03 -14.67 4.04
CA ASN A 16 -16.96 -15.63 2.93
C ASN A 16 -17.06 -14.89 1.58
N CYS A 17 -16.18 -13.93 1.33
CA CYS A 17 -16.05 -13.33 0.02
C CYS A 17 -14.99 -14.12 -0.74
N MET A 18 -15.41 -14.91 -1.75
CA MET A 18 -14.46 -15.53 -2.68
C MET A 18 -13.52 -14.46 -3.21
N ARG A 19 -12.23 -14.57 -2.89
CA ARG A 19 -11.20 -13.68 -3.39
C ARG A 19 -11.16 -13.78 -4.91
N GLN A 20 -11.71 -12.80 -5.62
CA GLN A 20 -11.54 -12.72 -7.06
C GLN A 20 -10.10 -12.30 -7.33
N HIS A 21 -9.28 -13.26 -7.75
CA HIS A 21 -7.92 -12.98 -8.22
C HIS A 21 -7.98 -12.24 -9.55
N VAL A 22 -7.50 -11.02 -9.55
CA VAL A 22 -7.33 -10.23 -10.77
C VAL A 22 -5.93 -10.45 -11.31
N ASN A 23 -5.78 -10.64 -12.63
CA ASN A 23 -4.46 -10.73 -13.24
C ASN A 23 -3.83 -9.33 -13.35
N PRO A 24 -2.85 -8.97 -12.51
CA PRO A 24 -2.27 -7.62 -12.50
C PRO A 24 -1.45 -7.30 -13.75
N LEU A 25 -1.13 -8.31 -14.58
CA LEU A 25 -0.40 -8.15 -15.83
C LEU A 25 -1.34 -7.98 -17.04
N SER A 26 -2.64 -7.80 -16.82
CA SER A 26 -3.57 -7.48 -17.90
C SER A 26 -3.27 -6.10 -18.48
N SER A 27 -3.41 -5.97 -19.80
CA SER A 27 -3.27 -4.69 -20.52
C SER A 27 -4.22 -3.60 -20.03
N ASN A 28 -5.33 -3.97 -19.40
CA ASN A 28 -6.29 -3.03 -18.80
C ASN A 28 -5.67 -2.13 -17.71
N PHE A 29 -4.53 -2.53 -17.12
CA PHE A 29 -3.83 -1.76 -16.09
C PHE A 29 -2.62 -0.99 -16.62
N ASN A 30 -2.38 -1.00 -17.94
CA ASN A 30 -1.29 -0.23 -18.54
C ASN A 30 -1.62 1.25 -18.68
N GLN A 31 -2.90 1.60 -18.77
CA GLN A 31 -3.36 2.98 -18.75
C GLN A 31 -3.54 3.41 -17.30
N ILE A 32 -2.80 4.43 -16.90
CA ILE A 32 -2.91 5.02 -15.57
C ILE A 32 -3.81 6.24 -15.72
N GLU A 33 -4.91 6.25 -14.97
CA GLU A 33 -5.73 7.44 -14.83
C GLU A 33 -4.91 8.59 -14.22
N ARG A 34 -5.34 9.83 -14.43
CA ARG A 34 -4.73 10.98 -13.77
C ARG A 34 -4.65 10.74 -12.26
N ILE A 35 -3.45 10.85 -11.70
CA ILE A 35 -3.25 10.79 -10.25
C ILE A 35 -3.51 12.18 -9.69
N PRO A 36 -4.54 12.37 -8.82
CA PRO A 36 -4.80 13.66 -8.21
C PRO A 36 -3.64 14.08 -7.29
N SER A 37 -3.45 15.39 -7.10
CA SER A 37 -2.50 15.91 -6.12
C SER A 37 -2.92 15.60 -4.68
N LEU A 38 -2.01 15.70 -3.71
CA LEU A 38 -2.35 15.47 -2.30
C LEU A 38 -3.42 16.44 -1.79
N SER A 39 -3.46 17.67 -2.31
CA SER A 39 -4.47 18.68 -1.96
C SER A 39 -5.85 18.41 -2.58
N GLU A 40 -5.91 17.62 -3.65
CA GLU A 40 -7.17 17.13 -4.21
C GLU A 40 -7.66 15.88 -3.49
N MET A 41 -6.74 15.10 -2.88
CA MET A 41 -7.07 13.87 -2.16
C MET A 41 -7.48 14.11 -0.71
N PHE A 42 -6.89 15.11 -0.06
CA PHE A 42 -6.98 15.27 1.41
C PHE A 42 -7.29 16.72 1.80
N GLY A 43 -8.07 16.88 2.87
CA GLY A 43 -8.37 18.18 3.46
C GLY A 43 -7.13 18.92 3.98
N ASN A 44 -6.14 18.19 4.50
CA ASN A 44 -4.83 18.71 4.87
C ASN A 44 -3.72 17.87 4.25
N SER A 45 -3.17 18.33 3.14
CA SER A 45 -2.11 17.63 2.39
C SER A 45 -0.73 17.61 3.06
N LYS A 46 -0.55 18.34 4.18
CA LYS A 46 0.74 18.44 4.91
C LYS A 46 0.92 17.33 5.96
N LEU A 47 -0.12 16.57 6.26
CA LEU A 47 -0.04 15.48 7.22
C LEU A 47 0.85 14.33 6.71
N ASN A 48 1.40 13.55 7.63
CA ASN A 48 2.13 12.33 7.30
C ASN A 48 1.22 11.39 6.50
N LEU A 49 1.79 10.73 5.50
CA LEU A 49 1.04 9.83 4.61
C LEU A 49 1.36 8.37 4.90
N HIS A 50 0.33 7.58 5.11
CA HIS A 50 0.38 6.11 5.09
C HIS A 50 -0.23 5.59 3.79
N LEU A 51 0.43 4.63 3.16
CA LEU A 51 -0.03 3.94 1.96
C LEU A 51 -0.32 2.47 2.25
N ASP A 52 -1.50 2.00 1.87
CA ASP A 52 -1.84 0.56 1.90
C ASP A 52 -1.99 0.03 0.47
N ILE A 53 -1.14 -0.92 0.10
CA ILE A 53 -1.12 -1.50 -1.24
C ILE A 53 -1.90 -2.82 -1.24
N GLY A 54 -2.95 -2.88 -2.05
CA GLY A 54 -3.94 -3.95 -2.04
C GLY A 54 -5.00 -3.74 -0.95
N SER A 55 -5.48 -2.50 -0.82
CA SER A 55 -6.36 -2.08 0.27
C SER A 55 -7.72 -2.76 0.32
N ALA A 56 -8.07 -3.59 -0.66
CA ALA A 56 -9.35 -4.30 -0.74
C ALA A 56 -10.56 -3.36 -0.61
N ALA A 57 -11.49 -3.63 0.31
CA ALA A 57 -12.64 -2.77 0.59
C ALA A 57 -12.30 -1.55 1.47
N GLY A 58 -11.04 -1.42 1.88
CA GLY A 58 -10.52 -0.28 2.66
C GLY A 58 -10.77 -0.37 4.16
N GLU A 59 -11.30 -1.46 4.70
CA GLU A 59 -11.70 -1.58 6.12
C GLU A 59 -10.56 -1.18 7.08
N PHE A 60 -9.35 -1.67 6.82
CA PHE A 60 -8.16 -1.32 7.60
C PHE A 60 -7.88 0.19 7.61
N LEU A 61 -8.00 0.84 6.46
CA LEU A 61 -7.74 2.28 6.35
C LEU A 61 -8.88 3.12 6.93
N PHE A 62 -10.13 2.66 6.84
CA PHE A 62 -11.26 3.31 7.51
C PHE A 62 -11.06 3.33 9.02
N ASP A 63 -10.70 2.19 9.62
CA ASP A 63 -10.41 2.11 11.07
C ASP A 63 -9.27 3.07 11.47
N LEU A 64 -8.19 3.12 10.69
CA LEU A 64 -7.06 4.02 10.96
C LEU A 64 -7.44 5.50 10.81
N ALA A 65 -8.16 5.86 9.76
CA ALA A 65 -8.50 7.25 9.47
C ALA A 65 -9.43 7.85 10.54
N LEU A 66 -10.32 7.04 11.11
CA LEU A 66 -11.22 7.45 12.18
C LEU A 66 -10.50 7.60 13.53
N VAL A 67 -9.53 6.72 13.82
CA VAL A 67 -8.79 6.72 15.09
C VAL A 67 -7.69 7.77 15.12
N ASN A 68 -7.02 8.01 13.98
CA ASN A 68 -5.89 8.92 13.92
C ASN A 68 -6.04 9.94 12.78
N THR A 69 -6.64 11.06 13.10
CA THR A 69 -6.87 12.17 12.16
C THR A 69 -5.63 13.03 11.89
N SER A 70 -4.50 12.77 12.57
CA SER A 70 -3.22 13.46 12.34
C SER A 70 -2.41 12.89 11.19
N TRP A 71 -2.93 11.88 10.50
CA TRP A 71 -2.33 11.24 9.33
C TRP A 71 -3.29 11.21 8.16
N ASN A 72 -2.74 11.23 6.96
CA ASN A 72 -3.45 10.90 5.73
C ASN A 72 -3.26 9.43 5.37
N TYR A 73 -4.28 8.82 4.81
CA TYR A 73 -4.32 7.42 4.44
C TYR A 73 -4.68 7.28 2.96
N LEU A 74 -3.85 6.56 2.22
CA LEU A 74 -4.05 6.29 0.80
C LEU A 74 -4.14 4.79 0.56
N GLY A 75 -5.24 4.30 0.03
CA GLY A 75 -5.40 2.92 -0.44
C GLY A 75 -5.18 2.82 -1.95
N ILE A 76 -4.42 1.83 -2.40
CA ILE A 76 -4.35 1.46 -3.81
C ILE A 76 -4.92 0.05 -3.97
N GLU A 77 -5.90 -0.10 -4.85
CA GLU A 77 -6.55 -1.38 -5.11
C GLU A 77 -6.79 -1.57 -6.61
N ILE A 78 -6.51 -2.78 -7.10
CA ILE A 78 -6.62 -3.15 -8.50
C ILE A 78 -8.07 -3.49 -8.94
N ARG A 79 -8.97 -3.72 -7.97
CA ARG A 79 -10.38 -4.04 -8.23
C ARG A 79 -11.22 -2.78 -8.20
N GLU A 80 -11.55 -2.27 -9.37
CA GLU A 80 -12.26 -1.00 -9.56
C GLU A 80 -13.55 -0.88 -8.73
N LYS A 81 -14.35 -1.95 -8.69
CA LYS A 81 -15.62 -1.97 -7.93
C LYS A 81 -15.39 -1.70 -6.44
N LEU A 82 -14.31 -2.24 -5.86
CA LEU A 82 -13.98 -2.02 -4.45
C LEU A 82 -13.57 -0.58 -4.21
N VAL A 83 -12.75 -0.01 -5.10
CA VAL A 83 -12.34 1.39 -5.02
C VAL A 83 -13.54 2.33 -5.13
N LYS A 84 -14.46 2.09 -6.07
CA LYS A 84 -15.68 2.89 -6.22
C LYS A 84 -16.51 2.88 -4.94
N ASN A 85 -16.73 1.69 -4.37
CA ASN A 85 -17.48 1.55 -3.12
C ASN A 85 -16.77 2.23 -1.93
N ALA A 86 -15.44 2.09 -1.83
CA ALA A 86 -14.66 2.74 -0.78
C ALA A 86 -14.73 4.28 -0.90
N LYS A 87 -14.61 4.83 -2.11
CA LYS A 87 -14.77 6.27 -2.36
C LYS A 87 -16.16 6.78 -1.97
N LEU A 88 -17.23 6.03 -2.25
CA LEU A 88 -18.58 6.42 -1.83
C LEU A 88 -18.68 6.48 -0.30
N LYS A 89 -18.14 5.49 0.42
CA LYS A 89 -18.12 5.50 1.90
C LYS A 89 -17.30 6.66 2.47
N VAL A 90 -16.17 7.03 1.83
CA VAL A 90 -15.39 8.22 2.24
C VAL A 90 -16.23 9.48 2.12
N LEU A 91 -16.97 9.62 1.01
CA LEU A 91 -17.86 10.77 0.75
C LEU A 91 -19.02 10.84 1.75
N GLU A 92 -19.71 9.72 1.94
CA GLU A 92 -20.84 9.59 2.88
C GLU A 92 -20.43 9.87 4.34
N GLY A 93 -19.21 9.46 4.71
CA GLY A 93 -18.64 9.68 6.04
C GLY A 93 -17.92 11.01 6.21
N GLU A 94 -17.85 11.86 5.16
CA GLU A 94 -17.13 13.14 5.14
C GLU A 94 -15.67 13.03 5.62
N ILE A 95 -15.00 11.89 5.31
CA ILE A 95 -13.67 11.58 5.80
C ILE A 95 -12.61 12.34 4.99
N GLN A 96 -11.96 13.33 5.58
CA GLN A 96 -11.04 14.25 4.90
C GLN A 96 -9.60 13.75 4.78
N ASN A 97 -9.23 12.71 5.52
CA ASN A 97 -7.87 12.16 5.61
C ASN A 97 -7.73 10.75 5.00
N LEU A 98 -8.70 10.31 4.19
CA LEU A 98 -8.70 9.00 3.54
C LEU A 98 -9.03 9.12 2.06
N TYR A 99 -8.23 8.48 1.21
CA TYR A 99 -8.46 8.44 -0.23
C TYR A 99 -8.11 7.07 -0.82
N PHE A 100 -8.76 6.71 -1.93
CA PHE A 100 -8.51 5.46 -2.65
C PHE A 100 -8.17 5.71 -4.11
N LEU A 101 -7.13 5.05 -4.62
CA LEU A 101 -6.75 5.04 -6.04
C LEU A 101 -7.02 3.66 -6.64
N PHE A 102 -7.60 3.67 -7.82
CA PHE A 102 -7.74 2.48 -8.65
C PHE A 102 -6.49 2.24 -9.48
N GLY A 103 -6.01 1.01 -9.51
CA GLY A 103 -4.98 0.58 -10.44
C GLY A 103 -3.96 -0.39 -9.86
N ASN A 104 -3.01 -0.77 -10.68
CA ASN A 104 -1.87 -1.59 -10.28
C ASN A 104 -0.79 -0.69 -9.67
N ALA A 105 -0.44 -0.90 -8.40
CA ALA A 105 0.56 -0.11 -7.69
C ALA A 105 1.91 -0.06 -8.43
N ASN A 106 2.36 -1.19 -9.00
CA ASN A 106 3.60 -1.24 -9.77
C ASN A 106 3.58 -0.27 -10.97
N ASN A 107 2.43 -0.10 -11.63
CA ASN A 107 2.27 0.82 -12.75
C ASN A 107 2.09 2.27 -12.29
N ILE A 108 1.27 2.48 -11.23
CA ILE A 108 1.06 3.80 -10.65
C ILE A 108 2.41 4.45 -10.28
N PHE A 109 3.28 3.72 -9.60
CA PHE A 109 4.56 4.27 -9.13
C PHE A 109 5.63 4.39 -10.23
N LYS A 110 5.48 3.75 -11.38
CA LYS A 110 6.29 4.03 -12.57
C LYS A 110 5.96 5.39 -13.20
N ASN A 111 4.80 5.95 -12.90
CA ASN A 111 4.38 7.24 -13.44
C ASN A 111 5.08 8.38 -12.69
N VAL A 112 5.66 9.31 -13.45
CA VAL A 112 6.33 10.51 -12.90
C VAL A 112 5.40 11.33 -11.99
N GLN A 113 4.10 11.33 -12.28
CA GLN A 113 3.09 12.01 -11.47
C GLN A 113 2.95 11.45 -10.05
N SER A 114 3.39 10.21 -9.78
CA SER A 114 3.32 9.62 -8.44
C SER A 114 4.47 10.03 -7.52
N LYS A 115 5.51 10.70 -8.03
CA LYS A 115 6.70 11.08 -7.24
C LYS A 115 6.36 11.91 -5.99
N PHE A 116 5.32 12.76 -6.07
CA PHE A 116 4.90 13.55 -4.90
C PHE A 116 4.29 12.68 -3.80
N ILE A 117 3.63 11.55 -4.14
CA ILE A 117 3.12 10.59 -3.16
C ILE A 117 4.32 10.01 -2.41
N ILE A 118 5.31 9.47 -3.13
CA ILE A 118 6.48 8.81 -2.54
C ILE A 118 7.24 9.75 -1.59
N LYS A 119 7.40 11.01 -1.96
CA LYS A 119 8.10 12.03 -1.14
C LYS A 119 7.41 12.30 0.21
N ASN A 120 6.10 12.07 0.31
CA ASN A 120 5.33 12.35 1.53
C ASN A 120 5.07 11.10 2.37
N LEU A 121 5.46 9.91 1.87
CA LEU A 121 5.25 8.66 2.58
C LEU A 121 6.11 8.57 3.83
N LYS A 122 5.47 8.17 4.93
CA LYS A 122 6.11 7.82 6.20
C LYS A 122 5.94 6.34 6.52
N SER A 123 4.92 5.71 5.94
CA SER A 123 4.74 4.26 6.08
C SER A 123 3.98 3.66 4.90
N ILE A 124 4.28 2.38 4.63
CA ILE A 124 3.64 1.57 3.60
C ILE A 124 3.24 0.25 4.23
N SER A 125 2.05 -0.26 3.90
CA SER A 125 1.62 -1.60 4.28
C SER A 125 1.28 -2.47 3.07
N PHE A 126 1.56 -3.78 3.23
CA PHE A 126 1.16 -4.87 2.35
C PHE A 126 0.43 -5.89 3.20
N ASN A 127 -0.89 -5.82 3.24
CA ASN A 127 -1.71 -6.65 4.10
C ASN A 127 -2.32 -7.81 3.31
N PHE A 128 -1.88 -9.05 3.61
CA PHE A 128 -2.39 -10.28 3.02
C PHE A 128 -2.47 -10.26 1.49
N PRO A 129 -1.36 -9.92 0.79
CA PRO A 129 -1.35 -9.91 -0.67
C PRO A 129 -1.57 -11.32 -1.24
N ASP A 130 -2.02 -11.39 -2.48
CA ASP A 130 -2.26 -12.65 -3.18
C ASP A 130 -0.96 -13.48 -3.30
N PRO A 131 -0.92 -14.72 -2.79
CA PRO A 131 0.32 -15.50 -2.69
C PRO A 131 0.81 -16.06 -4.03
N TRP A 132 -0.10 -16.25 -5.02
CA TRP A 132 0.22 -16.78 -6.34
C TRP A 132 1.11 -18.04 -6.26
N PHE A 133 0.63 -19.12 -5.65
CA PHE A 133 1.39 -20.33 -5.30
C PHE A 133 2.14 -21.00 -6.47
N LYS A 134 1.62 -20.94 -7.70
CA LYS A 134 2.28 -21.54 -8.86
C LYS A 134 3.48 -20.69 -9.30
N LYS A 135 4.68 -21.27 -9.43
CA LYS A 135 5.93 -20.58 -9.83
C LYS A 135 5.75 -19.67 -11.06
N ARG A 136 5.02 -20.16 -12.11
CA ARG A 136 4.70 -19.36 -13.32
C ARG A 136 3.91 -18.10 -13.05
N HIS A 137 3.29 -17.96 -11.84
CA HIS A 137 2.48 -16.81 -11.43
C HIS A 137 3.22 -15.86 -10.48
N PHE A 138 4.44 -16.16 -10.05
CA PHE A 138 5.20 -15.32 -9.11
C PHE A 138 5.39 -13.89 -9.61
N LYS A 139 5.51 -13.72 -10.94
CA LYS A 139 5.52 -12.38 -11.58
C LYS A 139 4.24 -11.55 -11.38
N ARG A 140 3.19 -12.13 -10.81
CA ARG A 140 1.92 -11.45 -10.47
C ARG A 140 1.87 -10.97 -9.03
N ARG A 141 2.83 -11.36 -8.19
CA ARG A 141 2.94 -10.87 -6.81
C ARG A 141 3.14 -9.36 -6.84
N VAL A 142 2.57 -8.66 -5.89
CA VAL A 142 2.68 -7.20 -5.81
C VAL A 142 4.11 -6.76 -5.47
N ILE A 143 4.77 -7.49 -4.57
CA ILE A 143 6.19 -7.26 -4.24
C ILE A 143 7.04 -7.95 -5.29
N GLN A 144 7.67 -7.14 -6.15
CA GLN A 144 8.65 -7.55 -7.14
C GLN A 144 9.96 -6.79 -6.87
N PRO A 145 11.13 -7.38 -7.16
CA PRO A 145 12.42 -6.71 -6.94
C PRO A 145 12.46 -5.31 -7.54
N GLU A 146 12.08 -5.15 -8.80
CA GLU A 146 12.11 -3.87 -9.50
C GLU A 146 11.21 -2.81 -8.85
N PHE A 147 10.09 -3.24 -8.27
CA PHE A 147 9.18 -2.35 -7.55
C PHE A 147 9.78 -1.88 -6.23
N ILE A 148 10.40 -2.78 -5.47
CA ILE A 148 11.04 -2.46 -4.20
C ILE A 148 12.28 -1.60 -4.43
N ASP A 149 13.10 -1.88 -5.46
CA ASP A 149 14.25 -1.05 -5.83
C ASP A 149 13.81 0.38 -6.19
N MET A 150 12.75 0.53 -6.96
CA MET A 150 12.18 1.84 -7.28
C MET A 150 11.71 2.57 -6.02
N LEU A 151 11.00 1.89 -5.12
CA LEU A 151 10.55 2.48 -3.85
C LEU A 151 11.74 2.86 -2.99
N SER A 152 12.71 1.97 -2.80
CA SER A 152 13.88 2.18 -1.94
C SER A 152 14.70 3.40 -2.38
N ASN A 153 14.87 3.59 -3.70
CA ASN A 153 15.59 4.74 -4.28
C ASN A 153 14.82 6.07 -4.17
N SER A 154 13.52 6.02 -3.86
CA SER A 154 12.64 7.20 -3.88
C SER A 154 12.10 7.58 -2.51
N LEU A 155 12.04 6.63 -1.57
CA LEU A 155 11.53 6.84 -0.22
C LEU A 155 12.49 7.65 0.64
N GLN A 156 11.93 8.41 1.57
CA GLN A 156 12.73 9.10 2.58
C GLN A 156 13.32 8.10 3.58
N LYS A 157 14.52 8.38 4.07
CA LYS A 157 15.12 7.60 5.16
C LYS A 157 14.18 7.60 6.37
N GLY A 158 13.96 6.42 6.94
CA GLY A 158 13.07 6.22 8.08
C GLY A 158 11.60 5.93 7.70
N THR A 159 11.26 5.84 6.41
CA THR A 159 9.96 5.33 5.99
C THR A 159 9.81 3.86 6.42
N LEU A 160 8.70 3.53 7.09
CA LEU A 160 8.43 2.19 7.60
C LEU A 160 7.70 1.35 6.55
N ILE A 161 8.08 0.08 6.42
CA ILE A 161 7.38 -0.89 5.59
C ILE A 161 6.83 -2.00 6.48
N PHE A 162 5.52 -2.22 6.40
CA PHE A 162 4.81 -3.28 7.10
C PHE A 162 4.38 -4.36 6.12
N ILE A 163 4.75 -5.60 6.39
CA ILE A 163 4.29 -6.76 5.64
C ILE A 163 3.53 -7.71 6.56
N LYS A 164 2.37 -8.18 6.11
CA LYS A 164 1.54 -9.12 6.86
C LYS A 164 0.93 -10.15 5.93
N THR A 165 1.11 -11.43 6.26
CA THR A 165 0.53 -12.57 5.54
C THR A 165 0.44 -13.77 6.47
N ASP A 166 -0.49 -14.66 6.20
CA ASP A 166 -0.66 -15.96 6.84
C ASP A 166 0.08 -17.09 6.10
N VAL A 167 0.73 -16.75 4.97
CA VAL A 167 1.46 -17.70 4.12
C VAL A 167 2.97 -17.54 4.35
N LYS A 168 3.59 -18.50 5.03
CA LYS A 168 5.03 -18.43 5.38
C LYS A 168 5.93 -18.23 4.16
N ASP A 169 5.78 -19.03 3.11
CA ASP A 169 6.60 -18.93 1.90
C ASP A 169 6.49 -17.55 1.22
N LEU A 170 5.31 -16.91 1.30
CA LEU A 170 5.13 -15.57 0.79
C LEU A 170 5.82 -14.55 1.70
N PHE A 171 5.75 -14.71 3.02
CA PHE A 171 6.45 -13.85 3.96
C PHE A 171 7.96 -13.90 3.72
N ASP A 172 8.53 -15.08 3.66
CA ASP A 172 9.96 -15.29 3.44
C ASP A 172 10.43 -14.64 2.11
N TYR A 173 9.61 -14.78 1.06
CA TYR A 173 9.86 -14.12 -0.23
C TYR A 173 9.82 -12.60 -0.12
N MET A 174 8.80 -12.03 0.53
CA MET A 174 8.62 -10.58 0.66
C MET A 174 9.73 -9.97 1.52
N ASP A 175 10.04 -10.60 2.65
CA ASP A 175 11.09 -10.15 3.56
C ASP A 175 12.46 -10.17 2.87
N CYS A 176 12.81 -11.26 2.21
CA CYS A 176 14.04 -11.36 1.44
C CYS A 176 14.12 -10.28 0.35
N THR A 177 13.03 -10.08 -0.44
CA THR A 177 13.02 -9.09 -1.53
C THR A 177 13.20 -7.67 -0.99
N ILE A 178 12.55 -7.33 0.11
CA ILE A 178 12.66 -6.01 0.73
C ILE A 178 14.05 -5.83 1.34
N SER A 179 14.54 -6.81 2.10
CA SER A 179 15.84 -6.74 2.77
C SER A 179 16.99 -6.55 1.79
N VAL A 180 17.00 -7.28 0.66
CA VAL A 180 18.02 -7.15 -0.38
C VAL A 180 18.07 -5.74 -0.95
N SER A 181 16.94 -5.15 -1.30
CA SER A 181 16.88 -3.79 -1.86
C SER A 181 17.24 -2.71 -0.83
N TYR A 182 16.94 -2.95 0.47
CA TYR A 182 17.26 -1.99 1.54
C TYR A 182 18.69 -2.10 2.06
N THR A 183 19.37 -3.24 1.95
CA THR A 183 20.79 -3.37 2.34
C THR A 183 21.71 -2.49 1.50
N HIS A 184 21.34 -2.18 0.28
CA HIS A 184 22.08 -1.21 -0.54
C HIS A 184 21.97 0.24 -0.03
N LEU A 185 20.99 0.54 0.87
CA LEU A 185 20.76 1.90 1.39
C LEU A 185 21.19 2.10 2.86
N THR A 186 21.41 1.03 3.63
CA THR A 186 21.54 1.12 5.09
C THR A 186 22.70 0.34 5.71
N LEU A 187 23.67 -0.16 4.95
CA LEU A 187 24.88 -0.69 5.59
C LEU A 187 25.71 0.49 6.12
N PRO A 188 25.78 0.73 7.46
CA PRO A 188 26.93 1.40 8.00
C PRO A 188 28.13 0.47 7.74
N THR A 189 29.06 0.90 6.92
CA THR A 189 30.40 0.33 6.88
C THR A 189 30.88 0.24 8.33
N LYS A 190 30.93 -0.97 8.88
CA LYS A 190 31.72 -1.20 10.08
C LYS A 190 33.17 -0.95 9.68
N ALA A 191 33.73 0.14 10.16
CA ALA A 191 35.14 0.34 10.26
C ALA A 191 35.73 -0.68 11.25
#